data_846155ac6879b3d4cce591ee487388f6
#
_entry.id   846155ac6879b3d4cce591ee487388f6
#
_cell.length_a   1.000
_cell.length_b   1.000
_cell.length_c   1.000
_cell.angle_alpha   90.00
_cell.angle_beta   90.00
_cell.angle_gamma   90.00
#
_symmetry.space_group_name_H-M   'P 1'
#
loop_
_entity.id
_entity.type
_entity.pdbx_description
1 polymer ?
#
loop_
_entity_poly.entity_id
_entity_poly.type
_entity_poly.pdbx_seq_one_letter_code
_entity_poly.pdbx_strand_id
1 'polypeptide(L)'
;MCVTICWLNWTNGNHENYLILDEDVEGIIRDCGFNLLIDERVEAAGITIIGLDDNKHGWLKTFLKPEDENKFVLVLKHRPGLPFDAENKFDFQISGHTHGGQFWPLGYFKNMASKSTQGLSKKSGGYVYVSNGAGYNGAMMRLFAPPEVTVIDIVRK
;
A
#
# COMPACT_ATOMS: atom_id res chain seq x y z
N MET A 1 8.01 17.63 21.96
CA MET A 1 6.63 18.00 21.56
C MET A 1 6.28 17.09 20.39
N CYS A 2 5.41 16.10 20.62
CA CYS A 2 4.97 15.18 19.57
C CYS A 2 3.76 15.81 18.88
N VAL A 3 3.91 16.24 17.63
CA VAL A 3 2.78 16.73 16.83
C VAL A 3 2.27 15.55 16.04
N THR A 4 1.16 14.97 16.45
CA THR A 4 0.46 13.94 15.67
C THR A 4 -0.33 14.64 14.58
N ILE A 5 0.15 14.59 13.35
CA ILE A 5 -0.60 15.03 12.18
C ILE A 5 -1.29 13.79 11.62
N CYS A 6 -2.61 13.67 11.81
CA CYS A 6 -3.40 12.64 11.14
C CYS A 6 -3.55 13.00 9.65
N TRP A 7 -2.77 12.36 8.81
CA TRP A 7 -2.97 12.38 7.36
C TRP A 7 -3.62 11.05 6.97
N LEU A 8 -4.85 11.12 6.47
CA LEU A 8 -5.55 9.96 5.93
C LEU A 8 -5.23 9.89 4.44
N ASN A 9 -4.33 8.99 4.05
CA ASN A 9 -4.00 8.76 2.65
C ASN A 9 -4.59 7.42 2.21
N TRP A 10 -5.13 7.39 1.00
CA TRP A 10 -5.74 6.22 0.36
C TRP A 10 -5.14 6.01 -1.02
N THR A 11 -4.95 4.78 -1.43
CA THR A 11 -4.68 4.40 -2.82
C THR A 11 -5.67 3.32 -3.24
N ASN A 12 -6.13 3.38 -4.48
CA ASN A 12 -7.11 2.43 -5.00
C ASN A 12 -6.54 1.01 -5.07
N GLY A 13 -7.41 0.05 -4.79
CA GLY A 13 -7.18 -1.35 -5.09
C GLY A 13 -7.89 -1.77 -6.38
N ASN A 14 -7.80 -3.06 -6.69
CA ASN A 14 -8.44 -3.61 -7.87
C ASN A 14 -9.97 -3.62 -7.80
N HIS A 15 -10.57 -3.62 -6.60
CA HIS A 15 -12.02 -3.62 -6.44
C HIS A 15 -12.63 -2.26 -6.70
N GLU A 16 -12.02 -1.18 -6.25
CA GLU A 16 -12.45 0.18 -6.55
C GLU A 16 -12.47 0.42 -8.07
N ASN A 17 -11.51 -0.13 -8.78
CA ASN A 17 -11.42 -0.02 -10.23
C ASN A 17 -12.53 -0.79 -10.98
N TYR A 18 -13.14 -1.81 -10.38
CA TYR A 18 -14.29 -2.53 -10.95
C TYR A 18 -15.63 -1.87 -10.63
N LEU A 19 -15.72 -1.13 -9.50
CA LEU A 19 -16.94 -0.46 -9.06
C LEU A 19 -17.20 0.88 -9.76
N ILE A 20 -16.22 1.43 -10.45
CA ILE A 20 -16.28 2.76 -11.15
C ILE A 20 -17.38 2.85 -12.23
N LEU A 21 -18.10 1.78 -12.51
CA LEU A 21 -19.12 1.83 -13.57
C LEU A 21 -20.43 2.54 -13.17
N ASP A 22 -20.72 2.72 -11.85
CA ASP A 22 -22.01 3.29 -11.42
C ASP A 22 -21.95 4.23 -10.20
N GLU A 23 -20.84 4.33 -9.45
CA GLU A 23 -20.74 5.18 -8.26
C GLU A 23 -19.44 5.98 -8.25
N ASP A 24 -19.51 7.23 -7.83
CA ASP A 24 -18.31 8.07 -7.59
C ASP A 24 -17.60 7.66 -6.30
N VAL A 25 -16.96 6.51 -6.31
CA VAL A 25 -16.18 5.96 -5.18
C VAL A 25 -15.07 6.91 -4.76
N GLU A 26 -14.43 7.60 -5.72
CA GLU A 26 -13.38 8.57 -5.44
C GLU A 26 -13.93 9.78 -4.68
N GLY A 27 -15.10 10.28 -5.07
CA GLY A 27 -15.79 11.35 -4.37
C GLY A 27 -16.13 10.95 -2.94
N ILE A 28 -16.67 9.76 -2.73
CA ILE A 28 -17.01 9.25 -1.39
C ILE A 28 -15.74 9.17 -0.50
N ILE A 29 -14.63 8.67 -1.01
CA ILE A 29 -13.35 8.58 -0.27
C ILE A 29 -12.87 9.98 0.13
N ARG A 30 -12.92 10.94 -0.79
CA ARG A 30 -12.54 12.35 -0.52
C ARG A 30 -13.47 13.02 0.50
N ASP A 31 -14.78 12.77 0.40
CA ASP A 31 -15.78 13.28 1.33
C ASP A 31 -15.59 12.71 2.76
N CYS A 32 -15.07 11.50 2.87
CA CYS A 32 -14.65 10.91 4.14
C CYS A 32 -13.36 11.53 4.72
N GLY A 33 -12.76 12.51 4.04
CA GLY A 33 -11.56 13.22 4.49
C GLY A 33 -10.25 12.53 4.17
N PHE A 34 -10.25 11.53 3.26
CA PHE A 34 -9.03 10.90 2.78
C PHE A 34 -8.39 11.69 1.64
N ASN A 35 -7.06 11.78 1.66
CA ASN A 35 -6.28 12.19 0.50
C ASN A 35 -6.14 10.97 -0.42
N LEU A 36 -6.84 10.99 -1.53
CA LEU A 36 -6.75 9.91 -2.52
C LEU A 36 -5.53 10.15 -3.41
N LEU A 37 -4.59 9.21 -3.35
CA LEU A 37 -3.34 9.25 -4.11
C LEU A 37 -3.39 8.18 -5.21
N ILE A 38 -3.70 8.59 -6.43
CA ILE A 38 -3.76 7.75 -7.63
C ILE A 38 -2.69 8.25 -8.59
N ASP A 39 -1.53 7.61 -8.63
CA ASP A 39 -0.34 8.11 -9.34
C ASP A 39 0.01 9.55 -8.91
N GLU A 40 -0.02 9.79 -7.61
CA GLU A 40 0.23 11.09 -7.02
C GLU A 40 1.25 11.01 -5.88
N ARG A 41 1.90 12.15 -5.60
CA ARG A 41 2.78 12.31 -4.46
C ARG A 41 2.32 13.43 -3.53
N VAL A 42 2.58 13.25 -2.25
CA VAL A 42 2.39 14.27 -1.21
C VAL A 42 3.58 14.28 -0.27
N GLU A 43 3.86 15.42 0.31
CA GLU A 43 4.85 15.55 1.39
C GLU A 43 4.13 15.79 2.71
N ALA A 44 4.46 14.99 3.71
CA ALA A 44 3.86 15.09 5.03
C ALA A 44 4.91 14.76 6.11
N ALA A 45 4.99 15.59 7.15
CA ALA A 45 5.89 15.40 8.29
C ALA A 45 7.37 15.15 7.91
N GLY A 46 7.83 15.69 6.79
CA GLY A 46 9.21 15.55 6.31
C GLY A 46 9.49 14.24 5.57
N ILE A 47 8.45 13.47 5.24
CA ILE A 47 8.54 12.27 4.39
C ILE A 47 7.81 12.52 3.06
N THR A 48 8.26 11.83 2.02
CA THR A 48 7.56 11.78 0.73
C THR A 48 6.68 10.55 0.69
N ILE A 49 5.39 10.73 0.40
CA ILE A 49 4.41 9.64 0.26
C ILE A 49 3.97 9.60 -1.20
N ILE A 50 4.07 8.43 -1.83
CA ILE A 50 3.70 8.20 -3.22
C ILE A 50 2.64 7.11 -3.27
N GLY A 51 1.43 7.42 -3.77
CA GLY A 51 0.38 6.46 -4.05
C GLY A 51 0.44 6.03 -5.51
N LEU A 52 0.54 4.73 -5.76
CA LEU A 52 0.56 4.15 -7.10
C LEU A 52 -0.77 3.50 -7.43
N ASP A 53 -1.31 3.79 -8.62
CA ASP A 53 -2.51 3.15 -9.14
C ASP A 53 -2.30 1.64 -9.35
N ASP A 54 -3.28 0.84 -8.95
CA ASP A 54 -3.22 -0.62 -9.10
C ASP A 54 -3.40 -1.07 -10.56
N ASN A 55 -4.09 -0.28 -11.40
CA ASN A 55 -4.34 -0.59 -12.81
C ASN A 55 -3.17 -0.27 -13.73
N LYS A 56 -2.33 0.66 -13.33
CA LYS A 56 -1.18 1.07 -14.11
C LYS A 56 0.09 0.52 -13.49
N HIS A 57 1.01 0.12 -14.31
CA HIS A 57 2.35 -0.18 -13.85
C HIS A 57 3.07 1.14 -13.55
N GLY A 58 2.76 1.72 -12.37
CA GLY A 58 3.32 3.00 -11.94
C GLY A 58 4.84 2.97 -11.95
N TRP A 59 5.44 3.89 -12.69
CA TRP A 59 6.88 4.11 -12.67
C TRP A 59 7.21 5.03 -11.52
N LEU A 60 7.80 4.51 -10.46
CA LEU A 60 8.12 5.27 -9.26
C LEU A 60 8.97 6.51 -9.55
N LYS A 61 9.91 6.40 -10.49
CA LYS A 61 10.77 7.52 -10.91
C LYS A 61 10.01 8.75 -11.41
N THR A 62 8.79 8.58 -11.92
CA THR A 62 7.97 9.69 -12.43
C THR A 62 7.57 10.64 -11.29
N PHE A 63 7.45 10.12 -10.07
CA PHE A 63 7.00 10.86 -8.90
C PHE A 63 8.16 11.30 -7.99
N LEU A 64 9.36 10.72 -8.18
CA LEU A 64 10.55 11.09 -7.41
C LEU A 64 11.16 12.39 -7.95
N LYS A 65 11.63 13.21 -7.01
CA LYS A 65 12.34 14.46 -7.31
C LYS A 65 13.75 14.41 -6.73
N PRO A 66 14.69 15.23 -7.21
CA PRO A 66 16.06 15.25 -6.67
C PRO A 66 16.13 15.47 -5.15
N GLU A 67 15.23 16.27 -4.58
CA GLU A 67 15.16 16.50 -3.14
C GLU A 67 14.78 15.26 -2.31
N ASP A 68 14.24 14.21 -2.94
CA ASP A 68 13.85 12.97 -2.26
C ASP A 68 15.04 12.07 -1.93
N GLU A 69 16.24 12.35 -2.47
CA GLU A 69 17.46 11.57 -2.15
C GLU A 69 17.77 11.54 -0.65
N ASN A 70 17.42 12.61 0.07
CA ASN A 70 17.66 12.75 1.51
C ASN A 70 16.38 12.66 2.37
N LYS A 71 15.24 12.32 1.76
CA LYS A 71 13.97 12.14 2.45
C LYS A 71 13.61 10.67 2.55
N PHE A 72 12.83 10.34 3.58
CA PHE A 72 12.21 9.02 3.66
C PHE A 72 11.09 8.93 2.63
N VAL A 73 11.16 7.93 1.74
CA VAL A 73 10.17 7.70 0.69
C VAL A 73 9.28 6.52 1.05
N LEU A 74 8.00 6.82 1.30
CA LEU A 74 6.94 5.85 1.56
C LEU A 74 6.12 5.62 0.30
N VAL A 75 6.00 4.37 -0.13
CA VAL A 75 5.16 3.96 -1.26
C VAL A 75 3.91 3.26 -0.76
N LEU A 76 2.75 3.73 -1.19
CA LEU A 76 1.46 3.08 -1.02
C LEU A 76 1.09 2.39 -2.32
N LYS A 77 0.98 1.06 -2.31
CA LYS A 77 0.66 0.26 -3.49
C LYS A 77 -0.19 -0.94 -3.10
N HIS A 78 -1.34 -1.11 -3.72
CA HIS A 78 -2.28 -2.16 -3.33
C HIS A 78 -1.68 -3.56 -3.46
N ARG A 79 -1.16 -3.94 -4.61
CA ARG A 79 -0.50 -5.25 -4.81
C ARG A 79 0.95 -5.24 -4.35
N PRO A 80 1.44 -6.31 -3.68
CA PRO A 80 2.75 -6.33 -3.03
C PRO A 80 3.96 -6.45 -3.98
N GLY A 81 3.73 -6.50 -5.29
CA GLY A 81 4.82 -6.44 -6.28
C GLY A 81 5.56 -5.10 -6.22
N LEU A 82 6.87 -5.13 -6.42
CA LEU A 82 7.66 -3.89 -6.52
C LEU A 82 7.25 -3.09 -7.77
N PRO A 83 7.34 -1.74 -7.74
CA PRO A 83 7.35 -0.94 -8.96
C PRO A 83 8.47 -1.40 -9.89
N PHE A 84 8.30 -1.28 -11.20
CA PHE A 84 9.27 -1.79 -12.18
C PHE A 84 10.67 -1.19 -12.06
N ASP A 85 10.76 0.03 -11.57
CA ASP A 85 11.98 0.81 -11.45
C ASP A 85 12.36 1.10 -10.00
N ALA A 86 11.95 0.24 -9.07
CA ALA A 86 12.08 0.46 -7.62
C ALA A 86 13.48 0.18 -7.06
N GLU A 87 14.47 -0.16 -7.88
CA GLU A 87 15.82 -0.38 -7.39
C GLU A 87 16.39 0.89 -6.72
N ASN A 88 16.64 0.80 -5.42
CA ASN A 88 17.21 1.85 -4.57
C ASN A 88 16.47 3.21 -4.58
N LYS A 89 15.13 3.19 -4.73
CA LYS A 89 14.36 4.43 -4.88
C LYS A 89 13.26 4.64 -3.84
N PHE A 90 13.08 3.70 -2.90
CA PHE A 90 12.13 3.86 -1.80
C PHE A 90 12.69 3.25 -0.51
N ASP A 91 12.22 3.73 0.63
CA ASP A 91 12.62 3.18 1.93
C ASP A 91 11.62 2.15 2.42
N PHE A 92 10.33 2.41 2.21
CA PHE A 92 9.27 1.56 2.71
C PHE A 92 8.07 1.53 1.77
N GLN A 93 7.54 0.33 1.50
CA GLN A 93 6.31 0.12 0.76
C GLN A 93 5.28 -0.56 1.66
N ILE A 94 4.05 -0.04 1.67
CA ILE A 94 2.91 -0.67 2.31
C ILE A 94 1.99 -1.22 1.22
N SER A 95 1.59 -2.48 1.38
CA SER A 95 0.72 -3.19 0.45
C SER A 95 -0.29 -4.07 1.17
N GLY A 96 -1.33 -4.46 0.48
CA GLY A 96 -2.37 -5.36 0.96
C GLY A 96 -2.69 -6.46 -0.06
N HIS A 97 -3.93 -6.48 -0.56
CA HIS A 97 -4.45 -7.35 -1.62
C HIS A 97 -4.56 -8.83 -1.29
N THR A 98 -3.60 -9.40 -0.59
CA THR A 98 -3.48 -10.86 -0.43
C THR A 98 -4.45 -11.43 0.60
N HIS A 99 -5.03 -10.59 1.47
CA HIS A 99 -5.90 -10.97 2.59
C HIS A 99 -5.32 -12.06 3.50
N GLY A 100 -3.98 -12.19 3.56
CA GLY A 100 -3.34 -13.31 4.24
C GLY A 100 -3.67 -14.66 3.62
N GLY A 101 -4.15 -14.67 2.36
CA GLY A 101 -4.67 -15.86 1.68
C GLY A 101 -6.09 -16.22 2.07
N GLN A 102 -6.70 -15.54 3.03
CA GLN A 102 -8.08 -15.61 3.56
C GLN A 102 -8.51 -17.00 4.06
N PHE A 103 -8.21 -18.09 3.31
CA PHE A 103 -8.55 -19.47 3.66
C PHE A 103 -7.31 -20.35 3.65
N TRP A 104 -6.99 -20.96 4.80
CA TRP A 104 -6.02 -22.04 4.85
C TRP A 104 -6.68 -23.35 4.34
N PRO A 105 -6.00 -24.21 3.54
CA PRO A 105 -4.62 -24.06 3.07
C PRO A 105 -4.48 -23.31 1.73
N LEU A 106 -5.59 -22.83 1.13
CA LEU A 106 -5.57 -22.17 -0.20
C LEU A 106 -4.66 -20.95 -0.24
N GLY A 107 -4.65 -20.17 0.84
CA GLY A 107 -3.78 -19.01 0.97
C GLY A 107 -2.30 -19.38 0.95
N TYR A 108 -1.93 -20.50 1.54
CA TYR A 108 -0.55 -20.97 1.53
C TYR A 108 -0.06 -21.24 0.10
N PHE A 109 -0.87 -21.91 -0.72
CA PHE A 109 -0.53 -22.19 -2.11
C PHE A 109 -0.49 -20.92 -2.98
N LYS A 110 -1.41 -19.98 -2.77
CA LYS A 110 -1.39 -18.67 -3.45
C LYS A 110 -0.14 -17.86 -3.09
N ASN A 111 0.24 -17.82 -1.83
CA ASN A 111 1.42 -17.10 -1.37
C ASN A 111 2.73 -17.72 -1.91
N MET A 112 2.81 -19.05 -1.99
CA MET A 112 3.92 -19.73 -2.65
C MET A 112 4.04 -19.35 -4.13
N ALA A 113 2.92 -19.31 -4.84
CA ALA A 113 2.91 -18.97 -6.26
C ALA A 113 3.25 -17.49 -6.53
N SER A 114 2.82 -16.57 -5.65
CA SER A 114 3.02 -15.13 -5.83
C SER A 114 4.36 -14.61 -5.30
N LYS A 115 5.14 -15.43 -4.58
CA LYS A 115 6.36 -15.01 -3.85
C LYS A 115 6.15 -13.80 -2.92
N SER A 116 4.90 -13.52 -2.58
CA SER A 116 4.53 -12.43 -1.69
C SER A 116 4.44 -12.98 -0.26
N THR A 117 5.37 -12.55 0.58
CA THR A 117 5.37 -12.89 2.00
C THR A 117 4.52 -11.87 2.75
N GLN A 118 3.66 -12.36 3.66
CA GLN A 118 2.94 -11.51 4.62
C GLN A 118 3.92 -10.86 5.60
N GLY A 119 3.55 -9.69 6.12
CA GLY A 119 4.37 -8.95 7.07
C GLY A 119 5.53 -8.23 6.41
N LEU A 120 6.56 -7.96 7.21
CA LEU A 120 7.73 -7.18 6.80
C LEU A 120 8.76 -8.05 6.07
N SER A 121 9.18 -7.61 4.91
CA SER A 121 10.28 -8.25 4.14
C SER A 121 11.19 -7.20 3.54
N LYS A 122 12.51 -7.49 3.51
CA LYS A 122 13.49 -6.68 2.79
C LYS A 122 13.50 -7.09 1.32
N LYS A 123 13.39 -6.11 0.44
CA LYS A 123 13.45 -6.29 -1.02
C LYS A 123 14.59 -5.44 -1.61
N SER A 124 14.81 -5.58 -2.90
CA SER A 124 15.68 -4.67 -3.64
C SER A 124 15.18 -3.23 -3.46
N GLY A 125 16.01 -2.37 -2.92
CA GLY A 125 15.74 -0.94 -2.72
C GLY A 125 15.06 -0.52 -1.43
N GLY A 126 14.44 -1.43 -0.64
CA GLY A 126 13.76 -1.00 0.58
C GLY A 126 13.06 -2.13 1.34
N TYR A 127 12.18 -1.75 2.25
CA TYR A 127 11.33 -2.69 2.98
C TYR A 127 9.92 -2.69 2.41
N VAL A 128 9.30 -3.85 2.35
CA VAL A 128 7.90 -4.03 1.95
C VAL A 128 7.14 -4.67 3.09
N TYR A 129 6.05 -4.04 3.49
CA TYR A 129 5.09 -4.60 4.42
C TYR A 129 3.82 -4.99 3.69
N VAL A 130 3.38 -6.24 3.85
CA VAL A 130 2.15 -6.77 3.26
C VAL A 130 1.15 -7.07 4.35
N SER A 131 0.11 -6.24 4.45
CA SER A 131 -0.97 -6.37 5.42
C SER A 131 -1.95 -7.47 5.01
N ASN A 132 -2.46 -8.19 6.01
CA ASN A 132 -3.61 -9.08 5.82
C ASN A 132 -4.93 -8.32 5.60
N GLY A 133 -4.97 -7.02 5.95
CA GLY A 133 -6.16 -6.20 5.90
C GLY A 133 -7.23 -6.59 6.92
N ALA A 134 -8.18 -5.68 7.15
CA ALA A 134 -9.27 -5.87 8.10
C ALA A 134 -10.52 -6.52 7.48
N GLY A 135 -10.68 -6.41 6.14
CA GLY A 135 -11.83 -6.93 5.39
C GLY A 135 -11.69 -8.37 4.90
N TYR A 136 -12.55 -8.75 3.99
CA TYR A 136 -12.57 -10.05 3.30
C TYR A 136 -12.84 -9.84 1.80
N ASN A 137 -12.58 -10.88 1.00
CA ASN A 137 -12.90 -10.90 -0.41
C ASN A 137 -13.85 -12.05 -0.71
N GLY A 138 -15.05 -11.74 -1.23
CA GLY A 138 -16.10 -12.71 -1.54
C GLY A 138 -16.75 -13.26 -0.27
N ALA A 139 -16.37 -14.45 0.19
CA ALA A 139 -16.94 -15.04 1.39
C ALA A 139 -16.62 -14.24 2.66
N MET A 140 -17.67 -13.95 3.46
CA MET A 140 -17.57 -13.16 4.69
C MET A 140 -16.93 -13.94 5.85
N MET A 141 -15.82 -14.64 5.60
CA MET A 141 -15.12 -15.42 6.61
C MET A 141 -13.62 -15.48 6.31
N ARG A 142 -12.85 -15.71 7.36
CA ARG A 142 -11.42 -15.97 7.29
C ARG A 142 -11.10 -17.24 8.07
N LEU A 143 -10.19 -18.07 7.57
CA LEU A 143 -9.73 -19.28 8.22
C LEU A 143 -8.21 -19.28 8.32
N PHE A 144 -7.69 -19.18 9.54
CA PHE A 144 -6.25 -19.05 9.84
C PHE A 144 -5.54 -17.88 9.16
N ALA A 145 -6.29 -16.85 8.77
CA ALA A 145 -5.82 -15.58 8.23
C ALA A 145 -6.51 -14.43 8.98
N PRO A 146 -6.12 -14.13 10.24
CA PRO A 146 -6.81 -13.15 11.06
C PRO A 146 -6.77 -11.77 10.40
N PRO A 147 -7.83 -10.95 10.58
CA PRO A 147 -7.79 -9.56 10.17
C PRO A 147 -6.76 -8.78 10.99
N GLU A 148 -6.19 -7.75 10.41
CA GLU A 148 -5.25 -6.89 11.12
C GLU A 148 -5.40 -5.41 10.76
N VAL A 149 -5.08 -4.58 11.74
CA VAL A 149 -4.77 -3.17 11.58
C VAL A 149 -3.34 -2.97 12.10
N THR A 150 -2.47 -2.44 11.26
CA THR A 150 -1.04 -2.34 11.56
C THR A 150 -0.69 -0.92 11.97
N VAL A 151 0.04 -0.78 13.08
CA VAL A 151 0.67 0.48 13.50
C VAL A 151 2.16 0.41 13.14
N ILE A 152 2.65 1.42 12.43
CA ILE A 152 4.03 1.52 11.99
C ILE A 152 4.60 2.85 12.49
N ASP A 153 5.62 2.77 13.32
CA ASP A 153 6.36 3.94 13.80
C ASP A 153 7.61 4.16 12.94
N ILE A 154 7.66 5.29 12.26
CA ILE A 154 8.83 5.71 11.50
C ILE A 154 9.64 6.66 12.39
N VAL A 155 10.83 6.22 12.79
CA VAL A 155 11.71 6.99 13.67
C VAL A 155 13.00 7.38 12.96
N ARG A 156 13.38 8.65 13.08
CA ARG A 156 14.67 9.12 12.58
C ARG A 156 15.76 8.72 13.59
N LYS A 157 16.80 8.07 13.09
CA LYS A 157 18.01 7.79 13.88
C LYS A 157 18.97 8.98 13.85
#